data_0c27f9a00e4ddee903a0e9e9412054cf
#
_entry.id   0c27f9a00e4ddee903a0e9e9412054cf
#
_cell.length_a   1.000
_cell.length_b   1.000
_cell.length_c   1.000
_cell.angle_alpha   90.00
_cell.angle_beta   90.00
_cell.angle_gamma   90.00
#
_symmetry.space_group_name_H-M   'P 1'
#
loop_
_entity.id
_entity.type
_entity.pdbx_description
1 polymer ?
#
loop_
_entity_poly.entity_id
_entity_poly.type
_entity_poly.pdbx_seq_one_letter_code
_entity_poly.pdbx_strand_id
1 'polypeptide(L)'
;MNNDMNRIYQKPFDSPLTEDEIKILFKYFNLCGEECLYAKKGFICEEVWRAWNNGMKFFRRNPRIIVLWDKELESDSYYGLKF
;
A
#
# COMPACT_ATOMS: atom_id res chain seq x y z
N MET A 1 7.26 -4.94 8.52
CA MET A 1 6.06 -4.26 7.97
C MET A 1 5.03 -5.24 7.43
N ASN A 2 5.43 -6.29 6.72
CA ASN A 2 4.46 -7.27 6.19
C ASN A 2 3.66 -7.96 7.28
N ASN A 3 4.25 -8.24 8.44
CA ASN A 3 3.52 -8.84 9.58
C ASN A 3 2.42 -7.93 10.09
N ASP A 4 2.66 -6.62 10.12
CA ASP A 4 1.65 -5.65 10.55
C ASP A 4 0.52 -5.55 9.52
N MET A 5 0.87 -5.54 8.23
CA MET A 5 -0.12 -5.53 7.16
C MET A 5 -0.97 -6.79 7.17
N ASN A 6 -0.37 -7.95 7.41
CA ASN A 6 -1.09 -9.21 7.51
C ASN A 6 -2.06 -9.23 8.69
N ARG A 7 -1.67 -8.67 9.83
CA ARG A 7 -2.57 -8.54 10.98
C ARG A 7 -3.79 -7.68 10.67
N ILE A 8 -3.57 -6.57 9.99
CA ILE A 8 -4.66 -5.69 9.54
C ILE A 8 -5.57 -6.44 8.57
N TYR A 9 -4.98 -7.15 7.62
CA TYR A 9 -5.72 -7.90 6.60
C TYR A 9 -6.59 -9.02 7.21
N GLN A 10 -6.12 -9.68 8.28
CA GLN A 10 -6.80 -10.82 8.89
C GLN A 10 -8.00 -10.43 9.76
N LYS A 11 -8.13 -9.18 10.17
CA LYS A 11 -9.26 -8.73 10.97
C LYS A 11 -10.55 -8.73 10.14
N PRO A 12 -11.74 -8.88 10.80
CA PRO A 12 -13.01 -8.80 10.08
C PRO A 12 -13.14 -7.51 9.29
N PHE A 13 -13.72 -7.60 8.09
CA PHE A 13 -13.83 -6.46 7.17
C PHE A 13 -14.75 -5.35 7.68
N ASP A 14 -15.63 -5.64 8.63
CA ASP A 14 -16.52 -4.66 9.26
C ASP A 14 -15.90 -3.99 10.51
N SER A 15 -14.71 -4.43 10.93
CA SER A 15 -13.99 -3.78 12.03
C SER A 15 -13.44 -2.43 11.60
N PRO A 16 -13.69 -1.34 12.34
CA PRO A 16 -13.07 -0.06 12.00
C PRO A 16 -11.57 -0.10 12.20
N LEU A 17 -10.83 0.70 11.39
CA LEU A 17 -9.39 0.84 11.55
C LEU A 17 -9.09 1.61 12.84
N THR A 18 -8.12 1.11 13.61
CA THR A 18 -7.60 1.84 14.77
C THR A 18 -6.60 2.92 14.32
N GLU A 19 -6.29 3.87 15.21
CA GLU A 19 -5.29 4.90 14.91
C GLU A 19 -3.93 4.30 14.60
N ASP A 20 -3.53 3.26 15.34
CA ASP A 20 -2.26 2.57 15.09
C ASP A 20 -2.25 1.88 13.73
N GLU A 21 -3.37 1.26 13.36
CA GLU A 21 -3.50 0.63 12.05
C GLU A 21 -3.42 1.65 10.92
N ILE A 22 -4.05 2.82 11.09
CA ILE A 22 -3.98 3.89 10.10
C ILE A 22 -2.54 4.38 9.94
N LYS A 23 -1.79 4.54 11.03
CA LYS A 23 -0.37 4.93 10.97
C LYS A 23 0.47 3.91 10.22
N ILE A 24 0.23 2.62 10.46
CA ILE A 24 0.92 1.54 9.76
C ILE A 24 0.61 1.60 8.26
N LEU A 25 -0.66 1.82 7.91
CA LEU A 25 -1.08 1.91 6.51
C LEU A 25 -0.43 3.10 5.81
N PHE A 26 -0.37 4.26 6.45
CA PHE A 26 0.30 5.43 5.87
C PHE A 26 1.78 5.19 5.63
N LYS A 27 2.47 4.55 6.57
CA LYS A 27 3.88 4.16 6.37
C LYS A 27 4.03 3.23 5.17
N TYR A 28 3.13 2.26 5.04
CA TYR A 28 3.15 1.32 3.94
C TYR A 28 2.89 2.03 2.61
N PHE A 29 1.90 2.94 2.55
CA PHE A 29 1.59 3.69 1.34
C PHE A 29 2.77 4.56 0.91
N ASN A 30 3.42 5.22 1.84
CA ASN A 30 4.61 6.02 1.55
C ASN A 30 5.74 5.17 0.99
N LEU A 31 5.96 3.99 1.56
CA LEU A 31 6.95 3.05 1.07
C LEU A 31 6.62 2.61 -0.37
N CYS A 32 5.35 2.33 -0.65
CA CYS A 32 4.91 1.97 -1.99
C CYS A 32 5.16 3.10 -2.99
N GLY A 33 4.91 4.35 -2.59
CA GLY A 33 5.19 5.51 -3.42
C GLY A 33 6.68 5.67 -3.72
N GLU A 34 7.53 5.49 -2.72
CA GLU A 34 8.99 5.54 -2.89
C GLU A 34 9.46 4.45 -3.84
N GLU A 35 8.95 3.22 -3.70
CA GLU A 35 9.30 2.11 -4.59
C GLU A 35 8.85 2.41 -6.03
N CYS A 36 7.69 3.01 -6.20
CA CYS A 36 7.21 3.43 -7.51
C CYS A 36 8.18 4.44 -8.16
N LEU A 37 8.64 5.43 -7.39
CA LEU A 37 9.59 6.42 -7.86
C LEU A 37 10.91 5.76 -8.29
N TYR A 38 11.44 4.86 -7.46
CA TYR A 38 12.69 4.16 -7.77
C TYR A 38 12.55 3.28 -9.02
N ALA A 39 11.41 2.63 -9.19
CA ALA A 39 11.13 1.85 -10.39
C ALA A 39 11.12 2.72 -11.65
N LYS A 40 10.48 3.89 -11.57
CA LYS A 40 10.44 4.84 -12.70
C LYS A 40 11.83 5.36 -13.07
N LYS A 41 12.72 5.50 -12.09
CA LYS A 41 14.10 5.95 -12.31
C LYS A 41 15.06 4.83 -12.70
N GLY A 42 14.57 3.59 -12.79
CA GLY A 42 15.38 2.46 -13.19
C GLY A 42 16.28 1.90 -12.08
N PHE A 43 16.05 2.28 -10.82
CA PHE A 43 16.84 1.78 -9.69
C PHE A 43 16.39 0.42 -9.19
N ILE A 44 15.22 -0.06 -9.64
CA ILE A 44 14.67 -1.36 -9.26
C ILE A 44 14.42 -2.14 -10.52
N CYS A 45 14.89 -3.40 -10.56
CA CYS A 45 14.65 -4.24 -11.74
C CYS A 45 13.17 -4.59 -11.86
N GLU A 46 12.76 -4.87 -13.10
CA GLU A 46 11.35 -5.13 -13.44
C GLU A 46 10.74 -6.27 -12.63
N GLU A 47 11.51 -7.34 -12.40
CA GLU A 47 11.04 -8.51 -11.65
C GLU A 47 10.70 -8.14 -10.21
N VAL A 48 11.56 -7.35 -9.56
CA VAL A 48 11.34 -6.90 -8.18
C VAL A 48 10.14 -5.97 -8.12
N TRP A 49 10.01 -5.06 -9.06
CA TRP A 49 8.86 -4.16 -9.13
C TRP A 49 7.56 -4.92 -9.33
N ARG A 50 7.57 -5.94 -10.20
CA ARG A 50 6.38 -6.77 -10.42
C ARG A 50 5.95 -7.49 -9.15
N ALA A 51 6.90 -8.07 -8.41
CA ALA A 51 6.60 -8.75 -7.15
C ALA A 51 6.02 -7.77 -6.12
N TRP A 52 6.61 -6.58 -6.01
CA TRP A 52 6.10 -5.52 -5.13
C TRP A 52 4.68 -5.11 -5.50
N ASN A 53 4.44 -4.88 -6.79
CA ASN A 53 3.13 -4.49 -7.30
C ASN A 53 2.06 -5.55 -7.03
N ASN A 54 2.41 -6.82 -7.17
CA ASN A 54 1.51 -7.92 -6.85
C ASN A 54 1.16 -7.94 -5.35
N GLY A 55 2.13 -7.66 -4.48
CA GLY A 55 1.88 -7.53 -3.05
C GLY A 55 0.93 -6.38 -2.72
N MET A 56 1.11 -5.22 -3.36
CA MET A 56 0.19 -4.09 -3.21
C MET A 56 -1.23 -4.46 -3.65
N LYS A 57 -1.37 -5.12 -4.78
CA LYS A 57 -2.67 -5.57 -5.28
C LYS A 57 -3.35 -6.54 -4.33
N PHE A 58 -2.57 -7.41 -3.68
CA PHE A 58 -3.10 -8.33 -2.68
C PHE A 58 -3.74 -7.58 -1.52
N PHE A 59 -3.07 -6.59 -0.95
CA PHE A 59 -3.61 -5.82 0.16
C PHE A 59 -4.81 -4.95 -0.27
N ARG A 60 -4.87 -4.52 -1.52
CA ARG A 60 -6.01 -3.76 -2.05
C ARG A 60 -7.29 -4.58 -2.16
N ARG A 61 -7.25 -5.89 -1.98
CA ARG A 61 -8.46 -6.72 -1.90
C ARG A 61 -9.23 -6.51 -0.60
N ASN A 62 -8.59 -5.94 0.42
CA ASN A 62 -9.22 -5.68 1.69
C ASN A 62 -9.98 -4.36 1.64
N PRO A 63 -11.33 -4.37 1.86
CA PRO A 63 -12.13 -3.13 1.78
C PRO A 63 -11.68 -2.05 2.77
N ARG A 64 -11.17 -2.43 3.94
CA ARG A 64 -10.68 -1.49 4.95
C ARG A 64 -9.44 -0.75 4.46
N ILE A 65 -8.58 -1.43 3.72
CA ILE A 65 -7.33 -0.89 3.21
C ILE A 65 -7.60 -0.08 1.93
N ILE A 66 -8.38 -0.61 1.01
CA ILE A 66 -8.58 0.03 -0.31
C ILE A 66 -9.26 1.40 -0.19
N VAL A 67 -10.23 1.53 0.70
CA VAL A 67 -10.95 2.81 0.89
C VAL A 67 -9.98 3.91 1.33
N LEU A 68 -9.12 3.61 2.31
CA LEU A 68 -8.14 4.57 2.78
C LEU A 68 -7.08 4.86 1.72
N TRP A 69 -6.62 3.83 1.01
CA TRP A 69 -5.60 3.98 -0.02
C TRP A 69 -6.09 4.82 -1.19
N ASP A 70 -7.30 4.53 -1.70
CA ASP A 70 -7.86 5.29 -2.81
C ASP A 70 -8.03 6.77 -2.46
N LYS A 71 -8.44 7.05 -1.23
CA LYS A 71 -8.53 8.43 -0.73
C LYS A 71 -7.17 9.12 -0.73
N GLU A 72 -6.13 8.41 -0.31
CA GLU A 72 -4.77 8.95 -0.29
C GLU A 72 -4.21 9.15 -1.70
N LEU A 73 -4.52 8.26 -2.63
CA LEU A 73 -4.08 8.39 -4.01
C LEU A 73 -4.68 9.61 -4.71
N GLU A 74 -5.85 10.07 -4.27
CA GLU A 74 -6.48 11.29 -4.81
C GLU A 74 -5.61 12.54 -4.60
N SER A 75 -4.77 12.55 -3.57
CA SER A 75 -3.89 13.70 -3.30
C SER A 75 -2.68 13.78 -4.23
N ASP A 76 -2.45 12.75 -5.07
CA ASP A 76 -1.29 12.65 -5.97
C ASP A 76 0.06 12.80 -5.24
N SER A 77 0.12 12.30 -4.00
CA SER A 77 1.30 12.40 -3.14
C SER A 77 2.25 11.21 -3.26
N TYR A 78 1.97 10.25 -4.12
CA TYR A 78 2.69 8.98 -4.21
C TYR A 78 3.39 8.80 -5.56
N TYR A 79 3.95 9.87 -6.10
CA TYR A 79 4.80 9.85 -7.29
C TYR A 79 4.13 9.24 -8.52
N GLY A 80 2.81 9.41 -8.65
CA GLY A 80 2.05 8.88 -9.78
C GLY A 80 1.70 7.41 -9.69
N LEU A 81 1.82 6.81 -8.50
CA LEU A 81 1.40 5.42 -8.29
C LEU A 81 -0.08 5.24 -8.64
N LYS A 82 -0.36 4.27 -9.51
CA LYS A 82 -1.72 3.95 -9.97
C LYS A 82 -1.92 2.44 -10.06
N PHE A 83 -3.17 2.04 -9.94
CA PHE A 83 -3.59 0.66 -10.10
C PHE A 83 -4.65 0.53 -11.18
#